data_2ceaa2139a1a055082a0f35d1a8b03c9
#
_entry.id   2ceaa2139a1a055082a0f35d1a8b03c9
#
_cell.length_a   1.000
_cell.length_b   1.000
_cell.length_c   1.000
_cell.angle_alpha   90.00
_cell.angle_beta   90.00
_cell.angle_gamma   90.00
#
_symmetry.space_group_name_H-M   'P 1'
#
loop_
_entity.id
_entity.type
_entity.pdbx_description
1 polymer ?
#
loop_
_entity_poly.entity_id
_entity_poly.type
_entity_poly.pdbx_seq_one_letter_code
_entity_poly.pdbx_strand_id
1 'polypeptide(L)'
;MRHFFTFCLLLGGFVLEVRAQSPLIAPKPTESVKEIEFRDPIPFGLKPVEYGKGTLSDPVTEMNLRLEKQTLKLEYDAEWGYLREVLKALEIPEASQLMVYSKTALNPRLIKPTNPRVIYFNDDVYVGWVPGARAMEIASVDPLRGSIFFEMDQQPAARPRFVRSERCLSCHGGSSSLRVPGLLVRSFLTDQHGRPISGYSQISHDKPLEKRWGGWYVTGTHGEMVHLGNIFGKAAIEESKADPAYRANLKQIDQFVDTVKYMNPHSDLVAHLIFDHQVHGHNLITRASMEQQLGLRSDVEDRLVRYLLFMDEAEITSPLKGTTAYRSWFEEQGKRDTQGRSLKEFDLKTKLFRHRLSYLIYTDSFNKMPEPARLRILRKVYSFLNATDMDLDQKWEVTPNRFPMEERQAIIQIVAETLDRRPDFWK
;
A
#
# COMPACT_ATOMS: atom_id res chain seq x y z
N MET A 1 81.52 14.96 -58.63
CA MET A 1 81.19 14.09 -59.75
C MET A 1 80.31 12.98 -59.29
N ARG A 2 79.25 12.72 -60.01
CA ARG A 2 78.27 11.67 -59.94
C ARG A 2 77.40 11.59 -58.64
N HIS A 3 76.16 12.08 -58.82
CA HIS A 3 74.96 11.85 -58.00
C HIS A 3 74.47 10.42 -58.29
N PHE A 4 74.02 9.75 -57.21
CA PHE A 4 73.07 8.62 -57.25
C PHE A 4 71.89 8.90 -56.38
N PHE A 5 70.72 9.00 -57.03
CA PHE A 5 69.41 9.06 -56.35
C PHE A 5 68.98 7.64 -56.05
N THR A 6 68.66 7.37 -54.79
CA THR A 6 68.02 6.11 -54.41
C THR A 6 66.57 6.39 -53.96
N PHE A 7 65.64 5.80 -54.69
CA PHE A 7 64.19 5.90 -54.41
C PHE A 7 63.85 4.86 -53.34
N CYS A 8 63.31 5.33 -52.17
CA CYS A 8 62.76 4.43 -51.17
C CYS A 8 61.25 4.32 -51.39
N LEU A 9 60.79 3.09 -51.75
CA LEU A 9 59.35 2.73 -51.70
C LEU A 9 58.93 2.50 -50.27
N LEU A 10 57.96 3.26 -49.80
CA LEU A 10 57.22 3.03 -48.57
C LEU A 10 56.08 2.03 -48.85
N LEU A 11 56.24 0.78 -48.38
CA LEU A 11 55.16 -0.18 -48.25
C LEU A 11 54.42 0.04 -46.98
N GLY A 12 53.19 0.60 -47.09
CA GLY A 12 52.28 0.70 -46.00
C GLY A 12 51.68 -0.65 -45.62
N GLY A 13 52.14 -1.20 -44.50
CA GLY A 13 51.55 -2.40 -43.91
C GLY A 13 50.27 -2.03 -43.14
N PHE A 14 49.10 -2.44 -43.63
CA PHE A 14 47.86 -2.46 -42.86
C PHE A 14 47.96 -3.58 -41.83
N VAL A 15 48.10 -3.19 -40.56
CA VAL A 15 47.92 -4.11 -39.43
C VAL A 15 46.43 -4.22 -39.15
N LEU A 16 45.80 -5.32 -39.49
CA LEU A 16 44.47 -5.70 -39.07
C LEU A 16 44.54 -6.08 -37.58
N GLU A 17 44.10 -5.17 -36.68
CA GLU A 17 43.81 -5.53 -35.30
C GLU A 17 42.62 -6.50 -35.27
N VAL A 18 42.91 -7.77 -35.07
CA VAL A 18 41.88 -8.76 -34.71
C VAL A 18 41.48 -8.49 -33.24
N ARG A 19 40.39 -7.75 -33.05
CA ARG A 19 39.76 -7.67 -31.75
C ARG A 19 39.30 -9.07 -31.35
N ALA A 20 39.96 -9.65 -30.35
CA ALA A 20 39.49 -10.83 -29.67
C ALA A 20 38.11 -10.56 -29.11
N GLN A 21 37.08 -11.19 -29.64
CA GLN A 21 35.75 -11.22 -29.04
C GLN A 21 35.88 -11.91 -27.69
N SER A 22 35.54 -11.18 -26.61
CA SER A 22 35.38 -11.77 -25.27
C SER A 22 34.48 -12.99 -25.37
N PRO A 23 34.79 -14.10 -24.72
CA PRO A 23 33.92 -15.27 -24.72
C PRO A 23 32.55 -14.86 -24.18
N LEU A 24 31.50 -15.06 -24.97
CA LEU A 24 30.12 -14.97 -24.55
C LEU A 24 29.99 -15.86 -23.31
N ILE A 25 29.86 -15.21 -22.14
CA ILE A 25 29.52 -15.91 -20.91
C ILE A 25 28.14 -16.53 -21.17
N ALA A 26 28.13 -17.86 -21.30
CA ALA A 26 26.87 -18.61 -21.39
C ALA A 26 25.95 -18.17 -20.24
N PRO A 27 24.65 -17.85 -20.49
CA PRO A 27 23.73 -17.52 -19.42
C PRO A 27 23.76 -18.66 -18.41
N LYS A 28 23.93 -18.32 -17.12
CA LYS A 28 23.78 -19.29 -16.03
C LYS A 28 22.48 -20.06 -16.25
N PRO A 29 22.43 -21.37 -15.97
CA PRO A 29 21.22 -22.16 -16.05
C PRO A 29 20.14 -21.41 -15.28
N THR A 30 19.02 -21.12 -15.91
CA THR A 30 17.82 -20.57 -15.26
C THR A 30 17.48 -21.54 -14.15
N GLU A 31 17.64 -21.13 -12.88
CA GLU A 31 17.13 -21.88 -11.75
C GLU A 31 15.69 -22.21 -12.07
N SER A 32 15.31 -23.49 -11.99
CA SER A 32 13.96 -23.94 -12.30
C SER A 32 12.99 -23.22 -11.38
N VAL A 33 12.08 -22.41 -11.93
CA VAL A 33 11.02 -21.76 -11.19
C VAL A 33 10.13 -22.85 -10.57
N LYS A 34 9.93 -22.82 -9.25
CA LYS A 34 9.09 -23.76 -8.55
C LYS A 34 7.66 -23.24 -8.50
N GLU A 35 6.73 -23.95 -9.09
CA GLU A 35 5.29 -23.67 -8.98
C GLU A 35 4.80 -23.96 -7.57
N ILE A 36 3.98 -23.04 -7.02
CA ILE A 36 3.34 -23.13 -5.71
C ILE A 36 1.88 -22.68 -5.80
N GLU A 37 1.07 -23.04 -4.83
CA GLU A 37 -0.27 -22.45 -4.68
C GLU A 37 -0.20 -21.07 -4.01
N PHE A 38 -1.16 -20.19 -4.33
CA PHE A 38 -1.24 -18.86 -3.72
C PHE A 38 -1.35 -18.89 -2.19
N ARG A 39 -1.92 -19.93 -1.62
CA ARG A 39 -2.05 -20.11 -0.15
C ARG A 39 -0.81 -20.68 0.53
N ASP A 40 0.19 -21.13 -0.23
CA ASP A 40 1.39 -21.72 0.33
C ASP A 40 2.22 -20.69 1.11
N PRO A 41 2.93 -21.10 2.17
CA PRO A 41 3.82 -20.24 2.91
C PRO A 41 4.97 -19.71 2.04
N ILE A 42 5.30 -18.44 2.22
CA ILE A 42 6.51 -17.84 1.65
C ILE A 42 7.64 -17.90 2.68
N PRO A 43 8.77 -18.54 2.36
CA PRO A 43 9.90 -18.66 3.28
C PRO A 43 10.74 -17.38 3.33
N PHE A 44 10.14 -16.25 3.69
CA PHE A 44 10.76 -14.92 3.68
C PHE A 44 11.95 -14.75 4.65
N GLY A 45 12.17 -15.71 5.57
CA GLY A 45 13.36 -15.78 6.41
C GLY A 45 14.60 -16.30 5.70
N LEU A 46 14.46 -16.92 4.51
CA LEU A 46 15.55 -17.50 3.74
C LEU A 46 16.14 -16.48 2.74
N LYS A 47 17.37 -16.79 2.26
CA LYS A 47 17.99 -16.03 1.14
C LYS A 47 17.15 -16.19 -0.13
N PRO A 48 17.08 -15.13 -0.96
CA PRO A 48 17.74 -13.83 -0.83
C PRO A 48 16.95 -12.79 -0.01
N VAL A 49 15.72 -13.10 0.45
CA VAL A 49 14.86 -12.13 1.15
C VAL A 49 15.44 -11.79 2.53
N GLU A 50 15.79 -12.81 3.34
CA GLU A 50 16.37 -12.69 4.69
C GLU A 50 15.72 -11.57 5.52
N TYR A 51 14.40 -11.64 5.72
CA TYR A 51 13.59 -10.59 6.35
C TYR A 51 14.21 -10.01 7.63
N GLY A 52 14.75 -10.86 8.50
CA GLY A 52 15.39 -10.45 9.78
C GLY A 52 16.75 -9.79 9.62
N LYS A 53 17.34 -9.78 8.44
CA LYS A 53 18.73 -9.39 8.18
C LYS A 53 18.85 -8.44 7.01
N GLY A 54 20.03 -7.83 6.89
CA GLY A 54 20.38 -6.95 5.78
C GLY A 54 19.90 -5.50 5.96
N THR A 55 20.34 -4.67 5.04
CA THR A 55 20.00 -3.23 5.01
C THR A 55 18.57 -3.03 4.57
N LEU A 56 17.83 -2.23 5.30
CA LEU A 56 16.47 -1.81 4.97
C LEU A 56 16.49 -0.48 4.22
N SER A 57 15.49 -0.27 3.39
CA SER A 57 15.30 0.96 2.60
C SER A 57 13.90 1.55 2.76
N ASP A 58 13.26 1.27 3.89
CA ASP A 58 11.96 1.84 4.24
C ASP A 58 12.09 3.24 4.88
N PRO A 59 11.05 4.11 4.79
CA PRO A 59 11.09 5.47 5.29
C PRO A 59 11.43 5.62 6.78
N VAL A 60 11.02 4.67 7.64
CA VAL A 60 11.30 4.73 9.09
C VAL A 60 12.76 4.40 9.39
N THR A 61 13.35 3.46 8.66
CA THR A 61 14.79 3.19 8.73
C THR A 61 15.59 4.41 8.31
N GLU A 62 15.23 5.10 7.25
CA GLU A 62 15.87 6.34 6.81
C GLU A 62 15.72 7.45 7.85
N MET A 63 14.53 7.58 8.46
CA MET A 63 14.29 8.52 9.55
C MET A 63 15.20 8.22 10.76
N ASN A 64 15.36 6.95 11.15
CA ASN A 64 16.28 6.55 12.22
C ASN A 64 17.73 6.98 11.93
N LEU A 65 18.21 6.81 10.70
CA LEU A 65 19.55 7.26 10.31
C LEU A 65 19.73 8.78 10.44
N ARG A 66 18.67 9.56 10.16
CA ARG A 66 18.68 11.02 10.34
C ARG A 66 18.69 11.40 11.82
N LEU A 67 17.97 10.66 12.67
CA LEU A 67 17.99 10.84 14.13
C LEU A 67 19.38 10.52 14.72
N GLU A 68 20.00 9.41 14.30
CA GLU A 68 21.35 9.01 14.72
C GLU A 68 22.41 10.05 14.33
N LYS A 69 22.33 10.57 13.10
CA LYS A 69 23.22 11.63 12.59
C LYS A 69 22.90 13.01 13.15
N GLN A 70 21.88 13.15 13.98
CA GLN A 70 21.38 14.42 14.53
C GLN A 70 21.00 15.47 13.47
N THR A 71 20.67 15.03 12.24
CA THR A 71 20.14 15.89 11.17
C THR A 71 18.64 16.05 11.26
N LEU A 72 17.97 15.27 12.10
CA LEU A 72 16.57 15.38 12.49
C LEU A 72 16.50 15.35 14.02
N LYS A 73 15.62 16.17 14.59
CA LYS A 73 15.27 16.13 16.01
C LYS A 73 13.76 16.00 16.11
N LEU A 74 13.28 15.24 17.09
CA LEU A 74 11.88 15.12 17.44
C LEU A 74 11.65 15.84 18.76
N GLU A 75 10.77 16.81 18.76
CA GLU A 75 10.34 17.49 19.97
C GLU A 75 9.28 16.66 20.67
N TYR A 76 9.38 16.60 22.02
CA TYR A 76 8.43 15.88 22.83
C TYR A 76 7.27 16.81 23.23
N ASP A 77 6.05 16.36 22.97
CA ASP A 77 4.83 17.01 23.40
C ASP A 77 4.25 16.28 24.61
N ALA A 78 3.78 17.03 25.62
CA ALA A 78 3.28 16.44 26.87
C ALA A 78 1.96 15.66 26.68
N GLU A 79 1.17 16.00 25.68
CA GLU A 79 -0.12 15.38 25.39
C GLU A 79 0.00 14.24 24.38
N TRP A 80 0.77 14.44 23.30
CA TRP A 80 0.89 13.50 22.18
C TRP A 80 2.23 12.79 22.05
N GLY A 81 3.15 12.99 23.00
CA GLY A 81 4.47 12.38 22.94
C GLY A 81 5.25 12.86 21.72
N TYR A 82 5.73 11.94 20.90
CA TYR A 82 6.41 12.24 19.64
C TYR A 82 5.51 12.19 18.41
N LEU A 83 4.21 11.91 18.56
CA LEU A 83 3.30 11.65 17.44
C LEU A 83 3.34 12.76 16.38
N ARG A 84 3.16 14.02 16.80
CA ARG A 84 3.10 15.18 15.88
C ARG A 84 4.37 15.31 15.03
N GLU A 85 5.53 15.22 15.69
CA GLU A 85 6.81 15.34 14.99
C GLU A 85 7.10 14.16 14.08
N VAL A 86 6.67 12.94 14.46
CA VAL A 86 6.77 11.75 13.61
C VAL A 86 5.89 11.89 12.37
N LEU A 87 4.63 12.30 12.52
CA LEU A 87 3.73 12.52 11.37
C LEU A 87 4.32 13.56 10.40
N LYS A 88 4.82 14.68 10.93
CA LYS A 88 5.46 15.73 10.15
C LYS A 88 6.71 15.25 9.41
N ALA A 89 7.60 14.53 10.10
CA ALA A 89 8.88 14.07 9.54
C ALA A 89 8.70 12.95 8.49
N LEU A 90 7.61 12.21 8.54
CA LEU A 90 7.22 11.17 7.58
C LEU A 90 6.19 11.65 6.55
N GLU A 91 5.85 12.95 6.56
CA GLU A 91 4.87 13.57 5.64
C GLU A 91 3.50 12.88 5.66
N ILE A 92 3.07 12.45 6.84
CA ILE A 92 1.78 11.80 7.05
C ILE A 92 0.74 12.86 7.45
N PRO A 93 -0.36 13.01 6.71
CA PRO A 93 -1.37 14.02 7.01
C PRO A 93 -2.20 13.62 8.24
N GLU A 94 -2.47 14.56 9.13
CA GLU A 94 -3.40 14.34 10.25
C GLU A 94 -4.81 13.95 9.77
N ALA A 95 -5.19 14.38 8.58
CA ALA A 95 -6.47 14.06 7.95
C ALA A 95 -6.63 12.58 7.56
N SER A 96 -5.53 11.80 7.50
CA SER A 96 -5.59 10.35 7.25
C SER A 96 -6.05 9.54 8.45
N GLN A 97 -6.37 10.19 9.58
CA GLN A 97 -6.74 9.54 10.83
C GLN A 97 -7.90 8.56 10.67
N LEU A 98 -7.68 7.32 11.11
CA LEU A 98 -8.70 6.28 11.26
C LEU A 98 -8.74 5.81 12.71
N MET A 99 -9.93 5.66 13.29
CA MET A 99 -10.11 5.26 14.68
C MET A 99 -10.62 3.83 14.80
N VAL A 100 -9.83 2.95 15.43
CA VAL A 100 -10.18 1.55 15.68
C VAL A 100 -10.34 1.30 17.19
N TYR A 101 -11.53 0.84 17.61
CA TYR A 101 -11.83 0.53 19.00
C TYR A 101 -11.81 -0.96 19.31
N SER A 102 -11.67 -1.83 18.29
CA SER A 102 -11.51 -3.26 18.53
C SER A 102 -10.15 -3.58 19.13
N LYS A 103 -10.14 -4.48 20.14
CA LYS A 103 -8.94 -4.88 20.89
C LYS A 103 -8.10 -5.89 20.11
N THR A 104 -7.57 -5.47 18.96
CA THR A 104 -6.83 -6.33 18.03
C THR A 104 -5.36 -5.96 17.87
N ALA A 105 -4.86 -4.97 18.62
CA ALA A 105 -3.45 -4.57 18.64
C ALA A 105 -2.61 -5.44 19.60
N LEU A 106 -1.29 -5.34 19.49
CA LEU A 106 -0.35 -6.04 20.36
C LEU A 106 -0.53 -5.62 21.83
N ASN A 107 -0.83 -4.33 22.09
CA ASN A 107 -1.07 -3.76 23.41
C ASN A 107 -2.52 -3.28 23.55
N PRO A 108 -3.51 -4.19 23.70
CA PRO A 108 -4.93 -3.82 23.59
C PRO A 108 -5.53 -3.24 24.88
N ARG A 109 -4.76 -3.12 25.98
CA ARG A 109 -5.30 -2.79 27.32
C ARG A 109 -6.07 -1.46 27.35
N LEU A 110 -5.53 -0.43 26.71
CA LEU A 110 -6.13 0.93 26.69
C LEU A 110 -7.19 1.11 25.62
N ILE A 111 -7.22 0.19 24.62
CA ILE A 111 -8.14 0.31 23.47
C ILE A 111 -9.57 -0.05 23.91
N LYS A 112 -10.51 0.85 23.65
CA LYS A 112 -11.95 0.67 23.89
C LYS A 112 -12.73 1.74 23.11
N PRO A 113 -14.06 1.64 22.96
CA PRO A 113 -14.83 2.65 22.23
C PRO A 113 -14.61 4.09 22.71
N THR A 114 -14.44 4.33 24.01
CA THR A 114 -14.17 5.68 24.56
C THR A 114 -12.68 6.10 24.50
N ASN A 115 -11.77 5.22 24.04
CA ASN A 115 -10.35 5.49 23.87
C ASN A 115 -9.82 4.63 22.70
N PRO A 116 -10.26 4.88 21.46
CA PRO A 116 -9.81 4.12 20.30
C PRO A 116 -8.31 4.33 20.04
N ARG A 117 -7.68 3.34 19.42
CA ARG A 117 -6.40 3.51 18.73
C ARG A 117 -6.64 4.30 17.46
N VAL A 118 -5.75 5.21 17.12
CA VAL A 118 -5.74 5.86 15.82
C VAL A 118 -4.65 5.28 14.92
N ILE A 119 -4.91 5.29 13.63
CA ILE A 119 -3.93 4.99 12.59
C ILE A 119 -3.87 6.20 11.67
N TYR A 120 -2.66 6.74 11.48
CA TYR A 120 -2.35 7.73 10.45
C TYR A 120 -1.51 7.06 9.37
N PHE A 121 -1.67 7.46 8.13
CA PHE A 121 -0.95 6.81 7.04
C PHE A 121 -0.73 7.73 5.84
N ASN A 122 0.31 7.41 5.08
CA ASN A 122 0.52 7.84 3.71
C ASN A 122 0.67 6.61 2.80
N ASP A 123 1.28 6.75 1.62
CA ASP A 123 1.38 5.63 0.67
C ASP A 123 2.23 4.46 1.21
N ASP A 124 3.21 4.68 2.10
CA ASP A 124 4.20 3.67 2.51
C ASP A 124 4.33 3.45 4.02
N VAL A 125 3.75 4.33 4.86
CA VAL A 125 3.92 4.29 6.33
C VAL A 125 2.59 4.36 7.05
N TYR A 126 2.48 3.60 8.15
CA TYR A 126 1.29 3.46 8.99
C TYR A 126 1.68 3.64 10.44
N VAL A 127 1.16 4.67 11.10
CA VAL A 127 1.46 5.03 12.49
C VAL A 127 0.25 4.75 13.36
N GLY A 128 0.38 3.81 14.29
CA GLY A 128 -0.64 3.46 15.27
C GLY A 128 -0.34 4.07 16.62
N TRP A 129 -1.27 4.85 17.18
CA TRP A 129 -1.13 5.52 18.45
C TRP A 129 -2.40 5.39 19.30
N VAL A 130 -2.24 5.33 20.63
CA VAL A 130 -3.35 5.28 21.60
C VAL A 130 -3.10 6.32 22.68
N PRO A 131 -4.06 7.19 23.01
CA PRO A 131 -3.91 8.13 24.12
C PRO A 131 -3.50 7.42 25.41
N GLY A 132 -2.40 7.86 26.03
CA GLY A 132 -1.86 7.28 27.25
C GLY A 132 -1.06 5.98 27.08
N ALA A 133 -0.84 5.49 25.87
CA ALA A 133 0.01 4.33 25.63
C ALA A 133 1.51 4.70 25.74
N ARG A 134 2.29 3.76 26.27
CA ARG A 134 3.74 3.93 26.41
C ARG A 134 4.48 3.87 25.08
N ALA A 135 3.96 3.12 24.12
CA ALA A 135 4.62 2.94 22.82
C ALA A 135 3.68 3.30 21.67
N MET A 136 4.23 3.93 20.65
CA MET A 136 3.66 4.11 19.33
C MET A 136 4.13 2.96 18.43
N GLU A 137 3.21 2.35 17.69
CA GLU A 137 3.46 1.23 16.77
C GLU A 137 3.52 1.75 15.34
N ILE A 138 4.52 1.34 14.57
CA ILE A 138 4.69 1.82 13.19
C ILE A 138 4.95 0.64 12.28
N ALA A 139 4.31 0.66 11.11
CA ALA A 139 4.65 -0.21 9.99
C ALA A 139 5.11 0.64 8.81
N SER A 140 6.22 0.24 8.20
CA SER A 140 6.84 0.94 7.07
C SER A 140 7.16 -0.08 5.97
N VAL A 141 6.87 0.24 4.71
CA VAL A 141 7.00 -0.73 3.61
C VAL A 141 8.41 -0.68 3.02
N ASP A 142 9.15 -1.78 3.17
CA ASP A 142 10.42 -2.01 2.46
C ASP A 142 10.12 -2.66 1.10
N PRO A 143 10.66 -2.16 -0.01
CA PRO A 143 10.36 -2.63 -1.36
C PRO A 143 10.62 -4.11 -1.62
N LEU A 144 11.60 -4.71 -0.91
CA LEU A 144 12.01 -6.09 -1.13
C LEU A 144 11.56 -7.03 -0.01
N ARG A 145 11.25 -6.50 1.17
CA ARG A 145 10.93 -7.27 2.39
C ARG A 145 9.51 -7.10 2.89
N GLY A 146 8.73 -6.21 2.25
CA GLY A 146 7.36 -5.91 2.70
C GLY A 146 7.35 -5.08 3.98
N SER A 147 6.33 -5.23 4.81
CA SER A 147 6.16 -4.38 5.98
C SER A 147 7.18 -4.68 7.06
N ILE A 148 7.92 -3.67 7.46
CA ILE A 148 8.83 -3.66 8.60
C ILE A 148 8.11 -2.98 9.77
N PHE A 149 8.16 -3.59 10.94
CA PHE A 149 7.44 -3.11 12.12
C PHE A 149 8.40 -2.52 13.14
N PHE A 150 7.99 -1.39 13.71
CA PHE A 150 8.77 -0.66 14.71
C PHE A 150 7.88 -0.25 15.88
N GLU A 151 8.52 -0.08 17.02
CA GLU A 151 7.94 0.53 18.22
C GLU A 151 8.80 1.74 18.63
N MET A 152 8.15 2.80 19.11
CA MET A 152 8.82 3.98 19.65
C MET A 152 8.26 4.31 21.02
N ASP A 153 9.11 4.35 22.04
CA ASP A 153 8.72 4.75 23.41
C ASP A 153 8.25 6.21 23.41
N GLN A 154 7.11 6.45 24.06
CA GLN A 154 6.48 7.75 24.19
C GLN A 154 6.87 8.48 25.49
N GLN A 155 8.04 8.18 26.05
CA GLN A 155 8.62 8.93 27.16
C GLN A 155 9.71 9.88 26.66
N PRO A 156 9.89 11.06 27.29
CA PRO A 156 10.97 11.97 26.92
C PRO A 156 12.33 11.29 26.96
N ALA A 157 13.08 11.38 25.88
CA ALA A 157 14.39 10.77 25.75
C ALA A 157 15.37 11.71 25.04
N ALA A 158 16.64 11.70 25.47
CA ALA A 158 17.68 12.48 24.81
C ALA A 158 17.94 12.05 23.36
N ARG A 159 17.67 10.79 23.04
CA ARG A 159 17.82 10.19 21.71
C ARG A 159 16.63 9.27 21.42
N PRO A 160 15.47 9.84 21.04
CA PRO A 160 14.34 9.03 20.66
C PRO A 160 14.66 8.26 19.36
N ARG A 161 14.19 7.00 19.27
CA ARG A 161 14.43 6.15 18.12
C ARG A 161 13.33 5.13 17.94
N PHE A 162 13.19 4.63 16.74
CA PHE A 162 12.35 3.49 16.42
C PHE A 162 13.14 2.20 16.64
N VAL A 163 12.53 1.25 17.32
CA VAL A 163 13.11 -0.08 17.57
C VAL A 163 12.31 -1.10 16.75
N ARG A 164 13.00 -1.85 15.90
CA ARG A 164 12.37 -2.90 15.09
C ARG A 164 11.78 -3.98 15.99
N SER A 165 10.55 -4.43 15.68
CA SER A 165 9.80 -5.42 16.44
C SER A 165 9.31 -6.55 15.54
N GLU A 166 9.92 -7.73 15.66
CA GLU A 166 9.48 -8.93 14.91
C GLU A 166 8.29 -9.64 15.56
N ARG A 167 7.90 -9.23 16.78
CA ARG A 167 6.71 -9.76 17.47
C ARG A 167 5.43 -9.59 16.67
N CYS A 168 5.37 -8.53 15.85
CA CYS A 168 4.23 -8.23 14.99
C CYS A 168 3.97 -9.33 13.95
N LEU A 169 5.00 -10.07 13.53
CA LEU A 169 4.88 -11.14 12.54
C LEU A 169 3.99 -12.29 13.00
N SER A 170 3.75 -12.46 14.29
CA SER A 170 2.81 -13.47 14.81
C SER A 170 1.40 -13.31 14.23
N CYS A 171 0.98 -12.06 13.93
CA CYS A 171 -0.27 -11.76 13.24
C CYS A 171 -0.04 -11.34 11.79
N HIS A 172 1.05 -10.60 11.52
CA HIS A 172 1.34 -9.92 10.25
C HIS A 172 2.22 -10.73 9.28
N GLY A 173 2.48 -12.02 9.55
CA GLY A 173 3.17 -12.96 8.65
C GLY A 173 2.33 -14.19 8.26
N GLY A 174 1.05 -14.19 8.61
CA GLY A 174 0.15 -15.34 8.42
C GLY A 174 -0.72 -15.25 7.16
N SER A 175 -1.74 -16.13 7.08
CA SER A 175 -2.65 -16.19 5.94
C SER A 175 -3.39 -14.87 5.67
N SER A 176 -3.72 -14.11 6.71
CA SER A 176 -4.40 -12.82 6.56
C SER A 176 -3.53 -11.74 5.90
N SER A 177 -2.21 -11.87 5.89
CA SER A 177 -1.28 -11.00 5.15
C SER A 177 -0.68 -11.70 3.93
N LEU A 178 -1.37 -12.67 3.35
CA LEU A 178 -0.94 -13.46 2.19
C LEU A 178 0.38 -14.22 2.43
N ARG A 179 0.65 -14.64 3.68
CA ARG A 179 1.87 -15.37 4.08
C ARG A 179 3.18 -14.60 3.87
N VAL A 180 3.12 -13.28 3.83
CA VAL A 180 4.28 -12.38 3.78
C VAL A 180 4.23 -11.40 4.96
N PRO A 181 5.35 -10.75 5.33
CA PRO A 181 5.33 -9.61 6.24
C PRO A 181 4.47 -8.49 5.66
N GLY A 182 3.27 -8.31 6.19
CA GLY A 182 2.26 -7.46 5.56
C GLY A 182 1.29 -6.83 6.57
N LEU A 183 0.34 -6.10 6.05
CA LEU A 183 -0.62 -5.31 6.79
C LEU A 183 -1.98 -6.00 6.86
N LEU A 184 -2.81 -5.59 7.82
CA LEU A 184 -4.11 -6.22 8.04
C LEU A 184 -5.18 -5.18 8.31
N VAL A 185 -6.31 -5.30 7.62
CA VAL A 185 -7.56 -4.62 7.99
C VAL A 185 -8.61 -5.69 8.25
N ARG A 186 -9.20 -5.66 9.45
CA ARG A 186 -10.20 -6.63 9.88
C ARG A 186 -11.46 -5.95 10.38
N SER A 187 -12.59 -6.56 10.11
CA SER A 187 -13.91 -6.15 10.56
C SER A 187 -14.43 -7.15 11.59
N PHE A 188 -14.78 -6.70 12.79
CA PHE A 188 -15.32 -7.50 13.87
C PHE A 188 -16.54 -6.82 14.47
N LEU A 189 -17.57 -7.54 14.84
CA LEU A 189 -18.51 -7.06 15.83
C LEU A 189 -17.88 -7.15 17.23
N THR A 190 -18.08 -6.13 18.06
CA THR A 190 -17.45 -6.03 19.39
C THR A 190 -18.48 -5.84 20.51
N ASP A 191 -18.10 -6.23 21.72
CA ASP A 191 -18.83 -5.85 22.94
C ASP A 191 -18.61 -4.33 23.24
N GLN A 192 -19.25 -3.84 24.30
CA GLN A 192 -19.13 -2.45 24.77
C GLN A 192 -17.72 -2.06 25.24
N HIS A 193 -16.81 -3.01 25.37
CA HIS A 193 -15.41 -2.80 25.75
C HIS A 193 -14.43 -2.94 24.57
N GLY A 194 -14.94 -3.16 23.35
CA GLY A 194 -14.15 -3.34 22.15
C GLY A 194 -13.58 -4.77 21.98
N ARG A 195 -14.03 -5.77 22.75
CA ARG A 195 -13.61 -7.15 22.57
C ARG A 195 -14.37 -7.77 21.41
N PRO A 196 -13.68 -8.42 20.44
CA PRO A 196 -14.36 -9.14 19.37
C PRO A 196 -15.31 -10.21 19.91
N ILE A 197 -16.54 -10.27 19.39
CA ILE A 197 -17.57 -11.25 19.75
C ILE A 197 -18.05 -12.07 18.56
N SER A 198 -17.49 -11.84 17.38
CA SER A 198 -17.76 -12.59 16.16
C SER A 198 -16.47 -13.01 15.49
N GLY A 199 -16.57 -13.92 14.50
CA GLY A 199 -15.51 -14.09 13.50
C GLY A 199 -15.23 -12.77 12.78
N TYR A 200 -14.08 -12.69 12.11
CA TYR A 200 -13.71 -11.49 11.36
C TYR A 200 -13.86 -11.68 9.85
N SER A 201 -14.12 -10.57 9.17
CA SER A 201 -13.88 -10.42 7.74
C SER A 201 -12.56 -9.68 7.52
N GLN A 202 -11.72 -10.16 6.61
CA GLN A 202 -10.61 -9.38 6.10
C GLN A 202 -11.15 -8.39 5.08
N ILE A 203 -10.69 -7.15 5.14
CA ILE A 203 -11.18 -6.07 4.31
C ILE A 203 -10.20 -5.76 3.21
N SER A 204 -10.73 -5.54 2.01
CA SER A 204 -10.08 -4.99 0.83
C SER A 204 -11.14 -4.34 -0.06
N HIS A 205 -10.79 -3.70 -1.15
CA HIS A 205 -11.76 -2.94 -1.97
C HIS A 205 -12.80 -3.83 -2.68
N ASP A 206 -12.57 -5.14 -2.77
CA ASP A 206 -13.49 -6.14 -3.33
C ASP A 206 -14.63 -6.53 -2.37
N LYS A 207 -14.54 -6.17 -1.09
CA LYS A 207 -15.59 -6.49 -0.12
C LYS A 207 -16.71 -5.46 -0.14
N PRO A 208 -17.98 -5.87 -0.13
CA PRO A 208 -19.09 -4.93 0.01
C PRO A 208 -19.01 -4.12 1.30
N LEU A 209 -19.47 -2.86 1.28
CA LEU A 209 -19.42 -1.97 2.45
C LEU A 209 -20.09 -2.58 3.68
N GLU A 210 -21.19 -3.29 3.51
CA GLU A 210 -21.97 -3.95 4.56
C GLU A 210 -21.16 -4.96 5.43
N LYS A 211 -19.97 -5.37 4.94
CA LYS A 211 -19.05 -6.28 5.66
C LYS A 211 -17.84 -5.57 6.25
N ARG A 212 -17.70 -4.25 6.00
CA ARG A 212 -16.52 -3.49 6.39
C ARG A 212 -16.69 -2.79 7.73
N TRP A 213 -15.56 -2.51 8.34
CA TRP A 213 -15.32 -1.56 9.44
C TRP A 213 -15.98 -1.88 10.78
N GLY A 214 -16.46 -3.10 11.01
CA GLY A 214 -16.80 -3.54 12.37
C GLY A 214 -15.59 -3.38 13.30
N GLY A 215 -15.79 -2.71 14.45
CA GLY A 215 -14.71 -2.36 15.38
C GLY A 215 -13.98 -1.05 15.08
N TRP A 216 -14.45 -0.29 14.07
CA TRP A 216 -13.92 1.00 13.68
C TRP A 216 -14.97 2.10 13.79
N TYR A 217 -14.55 3.32 14.05
CA TYR A 217 -15.35 4.50 13.79
C TYR A 217 -15.25 4.91 12.34
N VAL A 218 -16.33 5.43 11.78
CA VAL A 218 -16.42 5.93 10.42
C VAL A 218 -17.22 7.21 10.40
N THR A 219 -16.64 8.29 9.92
CA THR A 219 -17.32 9.57 9.69
C THR A 219 -17.37 9.91 8.22
N GLY A 220 -18.54 10.32 7.76
CA GLY A 220 -18.83 10.64 6.37
C GLY A 220 -20.25 10.29 6.01
N THR A 221 -20.61 10.48 4.74
CA THR A 221 -21.93 10.11 4.24
C THR A 221 -21.81 9.17 3.04
N HIS A 222 -22.71 8.18 2.98
CA HIS A 222 -22.73 7.11 1.98
C HIS A 222 -24.14 6.79 1.50
N GLY A 223 -25.08 7.73 1.68
CA GLY A 223 -26.48 7.57 1.27
C GLY A 223 -27.14 6.37 1.96
N GLU A 224 -27.77 5.50 1.18
CA GLU A 224 -28.47 4.31 1.69
C GLU A 224 -27.55 3.07 1.83
N MET A 225 -26.26 3.18 1.47
CA MET A 225 -25.32 2.10 1.72
C MET A 225 -25.11 1.90 3.23
N VAL A 226 -24.76 0.68 3.65
CA VAL A 226 -24.58 0.33 5.05
C VAL A 226 -23.16 -0.20 5.30
N HIS A 227 -22.70 -0.11 6.54
CA HIS A 227 -21.44 -0.70 7.00
C HIS A 227 -21.54 -1.10 8.49
N LEU A 228 -20.56 -1.88 8.99
CA LEU A 228 -20.49 -2.33 10.38
C LEU A 228 -19.76 -1.36 11.30
N GLY A 229 -19.26 -0.25 10.77
CA GLY A 229 -18.61 0.79 11.57
C GLY A 229 -19.57 1.45 12.56
N ASN A 230 -19.03 2.00 13.66
CA ASN A 230 -19.78 2.69 14.70
C ASN A 230 -20.66 1.78 15.58
N ILE A 231 -20.69 0.46 15.32
CA ILE A 231 -21.55 -0.52 15.99
C ILE A 231 -20.75 -1.29 17.03
N PHE A 232 -21.10 -1.14 18.31
CA PHE A 232 -20.46 -1.85 19.42
C PHE A 232 -21.45 -2.07 20.58
N GLY A 233 -21.31 -3.19 21.27
CA GLY A 233 -22.21 -3.62 22.34
C GLY A 233 -23.49 -4.26 21.82
N LYS A 234 -24.05 -5.17 22.63
CA LYS A 234 -25.21 -6.00 22.24
C LYS A 234 -26.42 -5.17 21.78
N ALA A 235 -26.76 -4.11 22.52
CA ALA A 235 -27.93 -3.28 22.18
C ALA A 235 -27.78 -2.61 20.81
N ALA A 236 -26.61 -2.00 20.52
CA ALA A 236 -26.34 -1.36 19.23
C ALA A 236 -26.33 -2.37 18.06
N ILE A 237 -25.87 -3.60 18.29
CA ILE A 237 -25.90 -4.67 17.29
C ILE A 237 -27.35 -5.09 16.97
N GLU A 238 -28.21 -5.23 17.97
CA GLU A 238 -29.62 -5.56 17.74
C GLU A 238 -30.35 -4.40 17.04
N GLU A 239 -30.07 -3.15 17.43
CA GLU A 239 -30.63 -1.96 16.77
C GLU A 239 -30.22 -1.88 15.30
N SER A 240 -28.95 -2.13 14.98
CA SER A 240 -28.46 -2.11 13.60
C SER A 240 -29.03 -3.21 12.71
N LYS A 241 -29.52 -4.30 13.30
CA LYS A 241 -30.25 -5.34 12.56
C LYS A 241 -31.69 -4.92 12.23
N ALA A 242 -32.31 -4.19 13.17
CA ALA A 242 -33.68 -3.67 13.01
C ALA A 242 -33.73 -2.45 12.10
N ASP A 243 -32.73 -1.58 12.19
CA ASP A 243 -32.57 -0.38 11.38
C ASP A 243 -31.17 -0.31 10.75
N PRO A 244 -30.99 -0.66 9.47
CA PRO A 244 -29.71 -0.55 8.78
C PRO A 244 -29.12 0.88 8.73
N ALA A 245 -29.95 1.92 8.90
CA ALA A 245 -29.48 3.31 8.98
C ALA A 245 -28.95 3.70 10.36
N TYR A 246 -29.09 2.82 11.37
CA TYR A 246 -28.62 3.08 12.73
C TYR A 246 -27.11 3.35 12.77
N ARG A 247 -26.73 4.54 13.24
CA ARG A 247 -25.34 5.04 13.26
C ARG A 247 -24.63 5.07 11.89
N ALA A 248 -25.39 5.03 10.81
CA ALA A 248 -24.91 5.30 9.47
C ALA A 248 -24.75 6.81 9.22
N ASN A 249 -23.98 7.21 8.22
CA ASN A 249 -23.82 8.61 7.81
C ASN A 249 -23.44 9.59 8.94
N LEU A 250 -22.67 9.14 9.94
CA LEU A 250 -22.23 9.99 11.04
C LEU A 250 -21.20 11.00 10.53
N LYS A 251 -21.43 12.29 10.82
CA LYS A 251 -20.48 13.35 10.51
C LYS A 251 -19.49 13.60 11.66
N GLN A 252 -19.85 13.22 12.87
CA GLN A 252 -19.08 13.42 14.10
C GLN A 252 -19.23 12.20 14.99
N ILE A 253 -18.25 11.98 15.88
CA ILE A 253 -18.20 10.86 16.83
C ILE A 253 -17.96 11.32 18.27
N ASP A 254 -18.06 12.60 18.53
CA ASP A 254 -17.91 13.24 19.85
C ASP A 254 -18.85 12.67 20.92
N GLN A 255 -20.01 12.15 20.51
CA GLN A 255 -20.91 11.41 21.40
C GLN A 255 -20.32 10.09 21.95
N PHE A 256 -19.27 9.56 21.35
CA PHE A 256 -18.64 8.30 21.76
C PHE A 256 -17.21 8.49 22.27
N VAL A 257 -16.52 9.49 21.76
CA VAL A 257 -15.08 9.71 21.94
C VAL A 257 -14.83 11.17 22.30
N ASP A 258 -14.00 11.40 23.30
CA ASP A 258 -13.44 12.73 23.55
C ASP A 258 -12.43 13.09 22.46
N THR A 259 -12.92 13.72 21.41
CA THR A 259 -12.17 13.99 20.17
C THR A 259 -11.06 15.01 20.36
N VAL A 260 -11.05 15.79 21.43
CA VAL A 260 -9.97 16.74 21.78
C VAL A 260 -8.62 16.02 22.00
N LYS A 261 -8.66 14.75 22.42
CA LYS A 261 -7.46 13.92 22.62
C LYS A 261 -6.78 13.45 21.33
N TYR A 262 -7.31 13.79 20.18
CA TYR A 262 -6.84 13.33 18.88
C TYR A 262 -6.52 14.51 17.97
N MET A 263 -5.61 14.32 17.01
CA MET A 263 -5.19 15.38 16.09
C MET A 263 -6.32 15.83 15.15
N ASN A 264 -7.32 14.96 14.93
CA ASN A 264 -8.43 15.19 14.05
C ASN A 264 -9.71 14.61 14.69
N PRO A 265 -10.88 15.31 14.68
CA PRO A 265 -12.12 14.79 15.25
C PRO A 265 -12.80 13.72 14.37
N HIS A 266 -12.24 13.39 13.21
CA HIS A 266 -12.83 12.48 12.25
C HIS A 266 -12.10 11.13 12.16
N SER A 267 -12.84 10.12 11.69
CA SER A 267 -12.33 8.85 11.17
C SER A 267 -12.89 8.72 9.74
N ASP A 268 -12.18 9.31 8.79
CA ASP A 268 -12.71 9.69 7.49
C ASP A 268 -13.07 8.49 6.62
N LEU A 269 -14.29 8.48 6.05
CA LEU A 269 -14.80 7.42 5.17
C LEU A 269 -13.91 7.20 3.94
N VAL A 270 -13.45 8.29 3.29
CA VAL A 270 -12.62 8.19 2.07
C VAL A 270 -11.23 7.70 2.43
N ALA A 271 -10.69 8.14 3.57
CA ALA A 271 -9.43 7.59 4.08
C ALA A 271 -9.54 6.08 4.38
N HIS A 272 -10.66 5.61 4.93
CA HIS A 272 -10.92 4.17 5.10
C HIS A 272 -10.88 3.39 3.77
N LEU A 273 -11.50 3.91 2.72
CA LEU A 273 -11.49 3.26 1.39
C LEU A 273 -10.07 3.15 0.82
N ILE A 274 -9.28 4.20 0.97
CA ILE A 274 -7.87 4.20 0.54
C ILE A 274 -7.05 3.22 1.37
N PHE A 275 -7.22 3.22 2.69
CA PHE A 275 -6.53 2.30 3.60
C PHE A 275 -6.84 0.84 3.27
N ASP A 276 -8.13 0.50 3.05
CA ASP A 276 -8.56 -0.85 2.65
C ASP A 276 -7.89 -1.31 1.35
N HIS A 277 -7.85 -0.41 0.34
CA HIS A 277 -7.22 -0.70 -0.94
C HIS A 277 -5.72 -0.89 -0.80
N GLN A 278 -5.04 0.05 -0.18
CA GLN A 278 -3.58 0.10 -0.16
C GLN A 278 -2.96 -1.02 0.71
N VAL A 279 -3.58 -1.36 1.84
CA VAL A 279 -3.11 -2.46 2.72
C VAL A 279 -3.05 -3.79 1.99
N HIS A 280 -4.11 -4.18 1.29
CA HIS A 280 -4.11 -5.44 0.54
C HIS A 280 -3.24 -5.37 -0.71
N GLY A 281 -3.20 -4.22 -1.39
CA GLY A 281 -2.34 -3.99 -2.55
C GLY A 281 -0.85 -4.16 -2.21
N HIS A 282 -0.39 -3.60 -1.09
CA HIS A 282 0.99 -3.82 -0.60
C HIS A 282 1.30 -5.29 -0.32
N ASN A 283 0.36 -6.04 0.26
CA ASN A 283 0.56 -7.46 0.50
C ASN A 283 0.72 -8.26 -0.82
N LEU A 284 -0.08 -7.95 -1.85
CA LEU A 284 0.03 -8.56 -3.17
C LEU A 284 1.36 -8.21 -3.85
N ILE A 285 1.77 -6.94 -3.82
CA ILE A 285 3.06 -6.47 -4.35
C ILE A 285 4.21 -7.18 -3.64
N THR A 286 4.19 -7.22 -2.31
CA THR A 286 5.21 -7.89 -1.49
C THR A 286 5.30 -9.36 -1.84
N ARG A 287 4.17 -10.06 -1.98
CA ARG A 287 4.16 -11.48 -2.32
C ARG A 287 4.73 -11.72 -3.72
N ALA A 288 4.31 -10.96 -4.73
CA ALA A 288 4.85 -11.07 -6.09
C ALA A 288 6.37 -10.79 -6.12
N SER A 289 6.84 -9.79 -5.36
CA SER A 289 8.26 -9.47 -5.20
C SER A 289 9.03 -10.65 -4.59
N MET A 290 8.54 -11.22 -3.50
CA MET A 290 9.19 -12.32 -2.79
C MET A 290 9.18 -13.62 -3.58
N GLU A 291 8.08 -13.95 -4.26
CA GLU A 291 8.02 -15.13 -5.14
C GLU A 291 9.09 -15.03 -6.23
N GLN A 292 9.23 -13.86 -6.87
CA GLN A 292 10.28 -13.66 -7.87
C GLN A 292 11.69 -13.78 -7.26
N GLN A 293 11.93 -13.22 -6.07
CA GLN A 293 13.24 -13.31 -5.40
C GLN A 293 13.61 -14.76 -5.05
N LEU A 294 12.64 -15.57 -4.66
CA LEU A 294 12.81 -16.94 -4.17
C LEU A 294 12.72 -17.99 -5.31
N GLY A 295 12.56 -17.58 -6.56
CA GLY A 295 12.35 -18.51 -7.67
C GLY A 295 11.02 -19.29 -7.57
N LEU A 296 10.01 -18.73 -6.90
CA LEU A 296 8.68 -19.30 -6.75
C LEU A 296 7.72 -18.65 -7.76
N ARG A 297 6.62 -19.33 -8.07
CA ARG A 297 5.55 -18.79 -8.91
C ARG A 297 4.19 -19.34 -8.49
N SER A 298 3.25 -18.44 -8.30
CA SER A 298 1.82 -18.74 -8.16
C SER A 298 1.01 -17.84 -9.12
N ASP A 299 -0.30 -17.77 -8.95
CA ASP A 299 -1.19 -16.84 -9.66
C ASP A 299 -1.19 -15.42 -9.08
N VAL A 300 -0.25 -15.08 -8.16
CA VAL A 300 -0.21 -13.77 -7.47
C VAL A 300 -0.11 -12.58 -8.44
N GLU A 301 0.63 -12.73 -9.55
CA GLU A 301 0.76 -11.63 -10.53
C GLU A 301 -0.60 -11.35 -11.22
N ASP A 302 -1.39 -12.39 -11.52
CA ASP A 302 -2.71 -12.22 -12.11
C ASP A 302 -3.69 -11.59 -11.11
N ARG A 303 -3.65 -12.02 -9.85
CA ARG A 303 -4.41 -11.39 -8.76
C ARG A 303 -4.03 -9.93 -8.57
N LEU A 304 -2.73 -9.62 -8.60
CA LEU A 304 -2.26 -8.24 -8.47
C LEU A 304 -2.74 -7.37 -9.65
N VAL A 305 -2.68 -7.87 -10.87
CA VAL A 305 -3.17 -7.15 -12.07
C VAL A 305 -4.67 -6.85 -11.94
N ARG A 306 -5.49 -7.85 -11.59
CA ARG A 306 -6.94 -7.64 -11.35
C ARG A 306 -7.18 -6.60 -10.26
N TYR A 307 -6.40 -6.68 -9.17
CA TYR A 307 -6.51 -5.76 -8.04
C TYR A 307 -6.09 -4.32 -8.40
N LEU A 308 -4.96 -4.15 -9.11
CA LEU A 308 -4.51 -2.84 -9.58
C LEU A 308 -5.52 -2.18 -10.54
N LEU A 309 -6.22 -2.98 -11.33
CA LEU A 309 -7.24 -2.52 -12.28
C LEU A 309 -8.65 -2.41 -11.68
N PHE A 310 -8.83 -2.63 -10.38
CA PHE A 310 -10.15 -2.57 -9.72
C PHE A 310 -11.22 -3.44 -10.39
N MET A 311 -10.80 -4.59 -10.99
CA MET A 311 -11.73 -5.45 -11.74
C MET A 311 -12.84 -6.01 -10.83
N ASP A 312 -12.49 -6.32 -9.59
CA ASP A 312 -13.36 -6.93 -8.60
C ASP A 312 -13.81 -5.93 -7.51
N GLU A 313 -13.69 -4.62 -7.75
CA GLU A 313 -14.12 -3.58 -6.82
C GLU A 313 -15.62 -3.71 -6.50
N ALA A 314 -15.95 -3.67 -5.21
CA ALA A 314 -17.34 -3.67 -4.77
C ALA A 314 -18.08 -2.41 -5.25
N GLU A 315 -19.32 -2.58 -5.64
CA GLU A 315 -20.14 -1.50 -6.19
C GLU A 315 -20.34 -0.36 -5.16
N ILE A 316 -20.24 0.87 -5.66
CA ILE A 316 -20.65 2.08 -4.98
C ILE A 316 -22.01 2.49 -5.58
N THR A 317 -23.07 2.30 -4.82
CA THR A 317 -24.46 2.54 -5.27
C THR A 317 -25.01 3.91 -4.86
N SER A 318 -24.28 4.63 -4.00
CA SER A 318 -24.60 5.98 -3.56
C SER A 318 -23.34 6.82 -3.42
N PRO A 319 -23.41 8.15 -3.66
CA PRO A 319 -22.24 9.01 -3.53
C PRO A 319 -21.63 8.98 -2.12
N LEU A 320 -20.31 8.82 -2.06
CA LEU A 320 -19.53 8.79 -0.83
C LEU A 320 -18.89 10.17 -0.58
N LYS A 321 -18.94 10.65 0.66
CA LYS A 321 -18.34 11.92 1.06
C LYS A 321 -17.64 11.78 2.42
N GLY A 322 -16.34 11.99 2.43
CA GLY A 322 -15.52 12.21 3.61
C GLY A 322 -15.23 13.69 3.84
N THR A 323 -14.14 13.97 4.53
CA THR A 323 -13.65 15.33 4.75
C THR A 323 -12.96 15.88 3.51
N THR A 324 -13.09 17.19 3.27
CA THR A 324 -12.37 17.85 2.18
C THR A 324 -10.85 17.78 2.40
N ALA A 325 -10.40 17.88 3.66
CA ALA A 325 -8.98 17.89 3.99
C ALA A 325 -8.23 16.63 3.50
N TYR A 326 -8.77 15.43 3.80
CA TYR A 326 -8.13 14.20 3.32
C TYR A 326 -8.20 14.07 1.81
N ARG A 327 -9.38 14.33 1.23
CA ARG A 327 -9.58 14.25 -0.21
C ARG A 327 -8.62 15.15 -0.97
N SER A 328 -8.55 16.44 -0.61
CA SER A 328 -7.67 17.40 -1.29
C SER A 328 -6.20 17.00 -1.15
N TRP A 329 -5.76 16.65 0.06
CA TRP A 329 -4.39 16.19 0.27
C TRP A 329 -4.04 15.00 -0.62
N PHE A 330 -4.90 13.98 -0.68
CA PHE A 330 -4.64 12.77 -1.47
C PHE A 330 -4.57 13.06 -2.98
N GLU A 331 -5.50 13.87 -3.51
CA GLU A 331 -5.52 14.25 -4.93
C GLU A 331 -4.31 15.12 -5.32
N GLU A 332 -3.83 15.97 -4.39
CA GLU A 332 -2.64 16.83 -4.59
C GLU A 332 -1.33 16.04 -4.68
N GLN A 333 -1.24 14.87 -4.04
CA GLN A 333 -0.07 13.98 -4.15
C GLN A 333 0.01 13.25 -5.49
N GLY A 334 -1.02 13.34 -6.33
CA GLY A 334 -1.09 12.62 -7.60
C GLY A 334 -0.18 13.22 -8.68
N LYS A 335 0.66 12.38 -9.30
CA LYS A 335 1.35 12.75 -10.55
C LYS A 335 0.32 13.05 -11.63
N ARG A 336 0.52 14.13 -12.37
CA ARG A 336 -0.42 14.58 -13.40
C ARG A 336 0.22 14.55 -14.78
N ASP A 337 -0.56 14.12 -15.76
CA ASP A 337 -0.19 14.21 -17.17
C ASP A 337 -0.38 15.65 -17.71
N THR A 338 -0.01 15.86 -18.98
CA THR A 338 -0.13 17.17 -19.65
C THR A 338 -1.57 17.69 -19.77
N GLN A 339 -2.58 16.81 -19.58
CA GLN A 339 -3.99 17.18 -19.52
C GLN A 339 -4.49 17.43 -18.08
N GLY A 340 -3.60 17.35 -17.09
CA GLY A 340 -3.92 17.55 -15.68
C GLY A 340 -4.59 16.35 -15.00
N ARG A 341 -4.68 15.17 -15.65
CA ARG A 341 -5.30 13.96 -15.13
C ARG A 341 -4.32 13.18 -14.23
N SER A 342 -4.85 12.49 -13.22
CA SER A 342 -4.07 11.68 -12.28
C SER A 342 -4.76 10.37 -11.93
N LEU A 343 -3.99 9.34 -11.57
CA LEU A 343 -4.53 8.10 -11.00
C LEU A 343 -5.04 8.27 -9.56
N LYS A 344 -4.74 9.39 -8.89
CA LYS A 344 -5.26 9.74 -7.56
C LYS A 344 -6.56 10.58 -7.60
N GLU A 345 -7.18 10.77 -8.74
CA GLU A 345 -8.46 11.48 -8.85
C GLU A 345 -9.63 10.58 -8.44
N PHE A 346 -10.42 11.04 -7.48
CA PHE A 346 -11.61 10.33 -7.03
C PHE A 346 -12.81 10.46 -7.98
N ASP A 347 -13.62 9.41 -8.06
CA ASP A 347 -15.01 9.45 -8.55
C ASP A 347 -15.98 9.54 -7.37
N LEU A 348 -15.95 8.59 -6.45
CA LEU A 348 -16.77 8.49 -5.24
C LEU A 348 -18.29 8.46 -5.47
N LYS A 349 -18.73 8.24 -6.70
CA LYS A 349 -20.16 8.14 -7.07
C LYS A 349 -20.54 6.73 -7.48
N THR A 350 -19.73 6.11 -8.32
CA THR A 350 -19.95 4.77 -8.88
C THR A 350 -18.75 3.85 -8.68
N LYS A 351 -17.59 4.41 -8.39
CA LYS A 351 -16.30 3.73 -8.18
C LYS A 351 -15.39 4.60 -7.32
N LEU A 352 -14.30 4.05 -6.82
CA LEU A 352 -13.38 4.80 -5.97
C LEU A 352 -12.63 5.88 -6.77
N PHE A 353 -11.98 5.48 -7.85
CA PHE A 353 -11.17 6.38 -8.68
C PHE A 353 -11.78 6.63 -10.04
N ARG A 354 -11.54 7.82 -10.57
CA ARG A 354 -11.95 8.22 -11.91
C ARG A 354 -11.30 7.35 -12.99
N HIS A 355 -10.04 6.99 -12.81
CA HIS A 355 -9.25 6.14 -13.68
C HIS A 355 -8.87 4.86 -12.95
N ARG A 356 -9.44 3.71 -13.36
CA ARG A 356 -9.28 2.42 -12.68
C ARG A 356 -7.93 1.77 -12.97
N LEU A 357 -6.87 2.43 -12.55
CA LEU A 357 -5.57 1.84 -12.32
C LEU A 357 -5.02 2.41 -11.01
N SER A 358 -4.59 1.54 -10.14
CA SER A 358 -4.12 1.92 -8.81
C SER A 358 -2.86 2.78 -8.87
N TYR A 359 -2.86 3.86 -8.09
CA TYR A 359 -1.68 4.69 -7.84
C TYR A 359 -0.53 3.93 -7.17
N LEU A 360 -0.76 2.73 -6.65
CA LEU A 360 0.28 1.88 -6.06
C LEU A 360 1.41 1.54 -7.06
N ILE A 361 1.17 1.67 -8.37
CA ILE A 361 2.23 1.55 -9.38
C ILE A 361 3.32 2.62 -9.25
N TYR A 362 3.07 3.71 -8.52
CA TYR A 362 4.05 4.76 -8.26
C TYR A 362 4.83 4.57 -6.96
N THR A 363 4.40 3.67 -6.06
CA THR A 363 5.08 3.43 -4.79
C THR A 363 6.45 2.78 -5.00
N ASP A 364 7.33 2.97 -4.04
CA ASP A 364 8.64 2.34 -4.03
C ASP A 364 8.55 0.82 -4.00
N SER A 365 7.56 0.28 -3.30
CA SER A 365 7.32 -1.17 -3.24
C SER A 365 7.05 -1.79 -4.61
N PHE A 366 6.33 -1.10 -5.50
CA PHE A 366 6.10 -1.55 -6.87
C PHE A 366 7.28 -1.24 -7.79
N ASN A 367 7.84 -0.03 -7.72
CA ASN A 367 8.90 0.40 -8.64
C ASN A 367 10.25 -0.29 -8.39
N LYS A 368 10.56 -0.64 -7.13
CA LYS A 368 11.81 -1.30 -6.74
C LYS A 368 11.67 -2.83 -6.60
N MET A 369 10.48 -3.41 -6.84
CA MET A 369 10.36 -4.86 -6.91
C MET A 369 11.24 -5.44 -8.02
N PRO A 370 11.59 -6.76 -8.00
CA PRO A 370 12.40 -7.38 -9.04
C PRO A 370 11.86 -7.13 -10.44
N GLU A 371 12.69 -6.58 -11.32
CA GLU A 371 12.28 -6.09 -12.63
C GLU A 371 11.55 -7.11 -13.51
N PRO A 372 11.92 -8.41 -13.55
CA PRO A 372 11.17 -9.37 -14.33
C PRO A 372 9.69 -9.48 -13.94
N ALA A 373 9.38 -9.47 -12.64
CA ALA A 373 8.00 -9.49 -12.15
C ALA A 373 7.28 -8.18 -12.49
N ARG A 374 7.91 -7.03 -12.23
CA ARG A 374 7.36 -5.71 -12.54
C ARG A 374 6.98 -5.58 -14.02
N LEU A 375 7.87 -6.01 -14.92
CA LEU A 375 7.63 -5.95 -16.36
C LEU A 375 6.50 -6.87 -16.81
N ARG A 376 6.38 -8.09 -16.25
CA ARG A 376 5.26 -9.01 -16.56
C ARG A 376 3.92 -8.41 -16.11
N ILE A 377 3.87 -7.85 -14.89
CA ILE A 377 2.67 -7.20 -14.36
C ILE A 377 2.26 -6.02 -15.24
N LEU A 378 3.18 -5.10 -15.54
CA LEU A 378 2.90 -3.95 -16.42
C LEU A 378 2.49 -4.39 -17.84
N ARG A 379 3.06 -5.45 -18.38
CA ARG A 379 2.65 -5.99 -19.68
C ARG A 379 1.23 -6.53 -19.68
N LYS A 380 0.82 -7.21 -18.61
CA LYS A 380 -0.56 -7.68 -18.42
C LYS A 380 -1.53 -6.50 -18.29
N VAL A 381 -1.19 -5.49 -17.49
CA VAL A 381 -1.97 -4.24 -17.38
C VAL A 381 -2.12 -3.57 -18.75
N TYR A 382 -1.04 -3.38 -19.48
CA TYR A 382 -1.05 -2.78 -20.80
C TYR A 382 -1.87 -3.59 -21.82
N SER A 383 -1.76 -4.93 -21.78
CA SER A 383 -2.55 -5.84 -22.59
C SER A 383 -4.05 -5.71 -22.31
N PHE A 384 -4.44 -5.59 -21.04
CA PHE A 384 -5.84 -5.34 -20.66
C PHE A 384 -6.34 -4.00 -21.20
N LEU A 385 -5.58 -2.94 -21.02
CA LEU A 385 -5.99 -1.59 -21.46
C LEU A 385 -6.15 -1.47 -22.99
N ASN A 386 -5.44 -2.31 -23.75
CA ASN A 386 -5.55 -2.38 -25.22
C ASN A 386 -6.45 -3.53 -25.72
N ALA A 387 -7.12 -4.25 -24.83
CA ALA A 387 -7.94 -5.39 -25.19
C ALA A 387 -9.17 -4.96 -26.04
N THR A 388 -9.60 -5.84 -26.93
CA THR A 388 -10.91 -5.69 -27.59
C THR A 388 -12.03 -5.97 -26.58
N ASP A 389 -13.26 -5.58 -26.90
CA ASP A 389 -14.41 -5.88 -26.02
C ASP A 389 -14.62 -7.40 -25.88
N MET A 390 -14.34 -8.16 -26.95
CA MET A 390 -14.38 -9.63 -26.90
C MET A 390 -13.29 -10.20 -25.97
N ASP A 391 -12.06 -9.64 -25.98
CA ASP A 391 -11.00 -10.05 -25.07
C ASP A 391 -11.33 -9.70 -23.61
N LEU A 392 -11.98 -8.56 -23.36
CA LEU A 392 -12.43 -8.19 -22.00
C LEU A 392 -13.39 -9.22 -21.45
N ASP A 393 -14.36 -9.65 -22.23
CA ASP A 393 -15.36 -10.65 -21.82
C ASP A 393 -14.75 -12.05 -21.68
N GLN A 394 -14.08 -12.55 -22.73
CA GLN A 394 -13.63 -13.95 -22.79
C GLN A 394 -12.34 -14.24 -22.02
N LYS A 395 -11.40 -13.31 -22.01
CA LYS A 395 -10.08 -13.51 -21.39
C LYS A 395 -9.98 -12.92 -19.99
N TRP A 396 -10.63 -11.79 -19.76
CA TRP A 396 -10.51 -11.07 -18.51
C TRP A 396 -11.76 -11.21 -17.62
N GLU A 397 -12.83 -11.79 -18.15
CA GLU A 397 -14.11 -11.95 -17.44
C GLU A 397 -14.64 -10.61 -16.89
N VAL A 398 -14.52 -9.57 -17.73
CA VAL A 398 -14.92 -8.20 -17.38
C VAL A 398 -15.88 -7.67 -18.44
N THR A 399 -17.05 -7.24 -18.02
CA THR A 399 -18.02 -6.61 -18.92
C THR A 399 -17.43 -5.34 -19.55
N PRO A 400 -17.43 -5.21 -20.90
CA PRO A 400 -16.81 -4.06 -21.58
C PRO A 400 -17.27 -2.69 -21.07
N ASN A 401 -18.57 -2.54 -20.78
CA ASN A 401 -19.12 -1.30 -20.23
C ASN A 401 -18.55 -0.90 -18.87
N ARG A 402 -17.98 -1.84 -18.10
CA ARG A 402 -17.30 -1.54 -16.84
C ARG A 402 -15.99 -0.79 -17.07
N PHE A 403 -15.32 -1.01 -18.22
CA PHE A 403 -14.07 -0.36 -18.60
C PHE A 403 -14.17 0.27 -20.00
N PRO A 404 -14.86 1.40 -20.16
CA PRO A 404 -14.99 2.07 -21.44
C PRO A 404 -13.62 2.35 -22.09
N MET A 405 -13.58 2.28 -23.43
CA MET A 405 -12.34 2.49 -24.19
C MET A 405 -11.70 3.85 -23.89
N GLU A 406 -12.51 4.90 -23.71
CA GLU A 406 -12.04 6.23 -23.36
C GLU A 406 -11.26 6.23 -22.02
N GLU A 407 -11.77 5.56 -20.99
CA GLU A 407 -11.09 5.43 -19.71
C GLU A 407 -9.78 4.66 -19.85
N ARG A 408 -9.77 3.55 -20.60
CA ARG A 408 -8.57 2.74 -20.85
C ARG A 408 -7.48 3.53 -21.59
N GLN A 409 -7.85 4.30 -22.60
CA GLN A 409 -6.93 5.18 -23.32
C GLN A 409 -6.40 6.32 -22.43
N ALA A 410 -7.26 6.91 -21.60
CA ALA A 410 -6.83 7.91 -20.63
C ALA A 410 -5.78 7.35 -19.67
N ILE A 411 -5.99 6.14 -19.14
CA ILE A 411 -5.02 5.46 -18.27
C ILE A 411 -3.69 5.22 -18.99
N ILE A 412 -3.72 4.73 -20.24
CA ILE A 412 -2.50 4.52 -21.03
C ILE A 412 -1.68 5.82 -21.14
N GLN A 413 -2.34 6.92 -21.45
CA GLN A 413 -1.71 8.23 -21.56
C GLN A 413 -1.14 8.74 -20.22
N ILE A 414 -1.95 8.68 -19.14
CA ILE A 414 -1.50 9.07 -17.81
C ILE A 414 -0.21 8.33 -17.44
N VAL A 415 -0.20 7.00 -17.57
CA VAL A 415 0.97 6.19 -17.23
C VAL A 415 2.15 6.47 -18.17
N ALA A 416 1.89 6.69 -19.47
CA ALA A 416 2.94 7.02 -20.43
C ALA A 416 3.72 8.29 -20.05
N GLU A 417 3.05 9.26 -19.44
CA GLU A 417 3.64 10.55 -19.07
C GLU A 417 4.15 10.62 -17.61
N THR A 418 3.62 9.75 -16.73
CA THR A 418 3.84 9.89 -15.27
C THR A 418 4.64 8.76 -14.63
N LEU A 419 4.82 7.61 -15.29
CA LEU A 419 5.58 6.48 -14.74
C LEU A 419 7.08 6.64 -15.01
N ASP A 420 7.89 6.86 -13.97
CA ASP A 420 9.32 7.15 -14.07
C ASP A 420 10.12 6.05 -14.76
N ARG A 421 9.82 4.78 -14.48
CA ARG A 421 10.44 3.60 -15.07
C ARG A 421 9.52 2.91 -16.08
N ARG A 422 8.99 3.71 -17.01
CA ARG A 422 8.10 3.22 -18.06
C ARG A 422 8.80 2.22 -18.97
N PRO A 423 8.20 1.04 -19.20
CA PRO A 423 8.75 0.08 -20.16
C PRO A 423 8.61 0.53 -21.63
N ASP A 424 9.51 0.11 -22.50
CA ASP A 424 9.49 0.47 -23.94
C ASP A 424 8.22 0.07 -24.69
N PHE A 425 7.53 -0.98 -24.21
CA PHE A 425 6.27 -1.42 -24.81
C PHE A 425 5.07 -0.55 -24.43
N TRP A 426 5.20 0.31 -23.44
CA TRP A 426 4.14 1.24 -23.03
C TRP A 426 4.28 2.54 -23.82
N LYS A 427 3.60 2.61 -24.96
CA LYS A 427 3.65 3.77 -25.88
C LYS A 427 2.39 4.59 -25.80
#